data_e07f52bc0b1dba47f4f4e2446309d218
#
_entry.id   e07f52bc0b1dba47f4f4e2446309d218
#
_cell.length_a   1.000
_cell.length_b   1.000
_cell.length_c   1.000
_cell.angle_alpha   90.00
_cell.angle_beta   90.00
_cell.angle_gamma   90.00
#
_symmetry.space_group_name_H-M   'P 1'
#
loop_
_entity.id
_entity.type
_entity.pdbx_description
1 polymer ?
#
loop_
_entity_poly.entity_id
_entity_poly.type
_entity_poly.pdbx_seq_one_letter_code
_entity_poly.pdbx_strand_id
1 'polypeptide(L)'
;MPPRIPRGLSKKKKPAKEIEPTTAEEFFDAGTVFEDSGDRWIASSSDVPKALRFYQKAYDHYLRAIQLGQRGSIVNDAAYNVARVQYVIYLKVVKPAVETDLVPSPVIPTSLDQVAAAHERALSLHDGSSLPVDLLYTYGQVLADLGEEREDLLIMTKAVERFQQVLEYQLENLVPADDDATDAGEALSSEATGSASKTEEISVGYTVTPATVTDTILTFLDCLATIFQLCRSDHALQLDSAVEKTTEIVHIVVRELLTLVRTYGVEDLSKSFLAIPRSAVNELAISLAQLQSTWCESLDDITAIWSNGSAPLPFRDQLLGVVEALPELPNTPERFLAASDAFIGFCERPGLDPKVIWTALGQASQLLKQAWALAAAPGANVTLALKLQILLARGDTELQRSRVSGSADAEANRPVLVKNATNLYSSAARMPTLGLGTALGEGADQYKNEARVKHLVLTAGAENEELRTIKGWQSILRAWDA
;
A
#
# COMPACT_ATOMS: atom_id res chain seq x y z
N MET A 1 -18.26 -18.30 60.25
CA MET A 1 -18.44 -18.70 58.82
C MET A 1 -19.64 -17.96 58.28
N PRO A 2 -19.50 -17.10 57.30
CA PRO A 2 -20.65 -16.44 56.65
C PRO A 2 -21.32 -17.41 55.65
N PRO A 3 -22.64 -17.34 55.45
CA PRO A 3 -23.38 -18.25 54.59
C PRO A 3 -23.06 -18.00 53.10
N ARG A 4 -22.84 -19.10 52.35
CA ARG A 4 -22.64 -19.06 50.88
C ARG A 4 -23.98 -18.77 50.20
N ILE A 5 -24.00 -17.66 49.42
CA ILE A 5 -25.09 -17.31 48.52
C ILE A 5 -25.04 -18.28 47.32
N PRO A 6 -26.14 -18.96 46.96
CA PRO A 6 -26.16 -19.81 45.75
C PRO A 6 -26.07 -18.93 44.47
N ARG A 7 -25.05 -19.18 43.64
CA ARG A 7 -24.94 -18.59 42.29
C ARG A 7 -26.12 -19.10 41.48
N GLY A 8 -27.07 -18.21 41.21
CA GLY A 8 -28.17 -18.46 40.25
C GLY A 8 -27.58 -18.77 38.85
N LEU A 9 -27.89 -19.94 38.37
CA LEU A 9 -27.66 -20.35 36.99
C LEU A 9 -28.42 -19.38 36.07
N SER A 10 -27.74 -18.41 35.45
CA SER A 10 -28.34 -17.61 34.41
C SER A 10 -28.70 -18.57 33.27
N LYS A 11 -29.97 -18.74 33.02
CA LYS A 11 -30.46 -19.46 31.83
C LYS A 11 -29.85 -18.84 30.61
N LYS A 12 -28.90 -19.54 29.95
CA LYS A 12 -28.41 -19.18 28.60
C LYS A 12 -29.64 -18.98 27.72
N LYS A 13 -29.91 -17.73 27.32
CA LYS A 13 -30.88 -17.45 26.25
C LYS A 13 -30.49 -18.32 25.07
N LYS A 14 -31.43 -19.17 24.60
CA LYS A 14 -31.25 -19.89 23.33
C LYS A 14 -30.93 -18.83 22.27
N PRO A 15 -29.89 -19.06 21.43
CA PRO A 15 -29.65 -18.14 20.32
C PRO A 15 -30.96 -18.02 19.51
N ALA A 16 -31.32 -16.80 19.17
CA ALA A 16 -32.42 -16.54 18.25
C ALA A 16 -32.16 -17.36 16.99
N LYS A 17 -33.18 -18.03 16.46
CA LYS A 17 -33.07 -18.74 15.18
C LYS A 17 -32.61 -17.71 14.16
N GLU A 18 -31.40 -17.87 13.62
CA GLU A 18 -30.93 -17.07 12.48
C GLU A 18 -31.96 -17.28 11.37
N ILE A 19 -32.59 -16.22 10.93
CA ILE A 19 -33.47 -16.23 9.77
C ILE A 19 -32.55 -16.39 8.56
N GLU A 20 -32.72 -17.45 7.80
CA GLU A 20 -31.94 -17.64 6.56
C GLU A 20 -32.31 -16.57 5.54
N PRO A 21 -31.34 -15.89 4.90
CA PRO A 21 -31.60 -14.90 3.86
C PRO A 21 -32.38 -15.53 2.69
N THR A 22 -33.32 -14.76 2.11
CA THR A 22 -34.20 -15.22 1.02
C THR A 22 -34.17 -14.29 -0.19
N THR A 23 -33.80 -13.01 -0.01
CA THR A 23 -33.70 -12.00 -1.08
C THR A 23 -32.25 -11.67 -1.41
N ALA A 24 -32.03 -11.01 -2.55
CA ALA A 24 -30.69 -10.56 -2.95
C ALA A 24 -30.08 -9.59 -1.93
N GLU A 25 -30.89 -8.65 -1.41
CA GLU A 25 -30.49 -7.69 -0.40
C GLU A 25 -30.09 -8.38 0.91
N GLU A 26 -30.93 -9.32 1.40
CA GLU A 26 -30.64 -10.05 2.63
C GLU A 26 -29.36 -10.89 2.51
N PHE A 27 -29.08 -11.47 1.33
CA PHE A 27 -27.83 -12.15 1.08
C PHE A 27 -26.65 -11.19 1.02
N PHE A 28 -26.79 -10.04 0.39
CA PHE A 28 -25.77 -9.00 0.36
C PHE A 28 -25.41 -8.52 1.78
N ASP A 29 -26.39 -8.16 2.58
CA ASP A 29 -26.21 -7.73 3.98
C ASP A 29 -25.55 -8.81 4.84
N ALA A 30 -25.96 -10.05 4.69
CA ALA A 30 -25.32 -11.17 5.38
C ALA A 30 -23.85 -11.36 4.94
N GLY A 31 -23.57 -11.12 3.66
CA GLY A 31 -22.22 -11.11 3.11
C GLY A 31 -21.32 -10.08 3.77
N THR A 32 -21.79 -8.84 3.91
CA THR A 32 -21.00 -7.75 4.54
C THR A 32 -20.71 -8.04 6.02
N VAL A 33 -21.66 -8.60 6.77
CA VAL A 33 -21.46 -9.00 8.18
C VAL A 33 -20.37 -10.09 8.31
N PHE A 34 -20.34 -11.04 7.37
CA PHE A 34 -19.31 -12.07 7.36
C PHE A 34 -17.95 -11.50 6.96
N GLU A 35 -17.92 -10.60 5.99
CA GLU A 35 -16.69 -9.92 5.57
C GLU A 35 -16.07 -9.11 6.72
N ASP A 36 -16.85 -8.27 7.42
CA ASP A 36 -16.41 -7.55 8.62
C ASP A 36 -15.83 -8.48 9.70
N SER A 37 -16.38 -9.68 9.79
CA SER A 37 -15.87 -10.69 10.70
C SER A 37 -14.53 -11.24 10.22
N GLY A 38 -14.36 -11.45 8.93
CA GLY A 38 -13.10 -11.84 8.28
C GLY A 38 -12.01 -10.80 8.54
N ASP A 39 -12.31 -9.53 8.29
CA ASP A 39 -11.40 -8.39 8.48
C ASP A 39 -10.90 -8.29 9.91
N ARG A 40 -11.79 -8.42 10.88
CA ARG A 40 -11.40 -8.42 12.31
C ARG A 40 -10.45 -9.55 12.69
N TRP A 41 -10.63 -10.74 12.11
CA TRP A 41 -9.75 -11.88 12.41
C TRP A 41 -8.43 -11.80 11.66
N ILE A 42 -8.40 -11.27 10.44
CA ILE A 42 -7.15 -11.12 9.69
C ILE A 42 -6.29 -10.00 10.25
N ALA A 43 -6.89 -8.87 10.68
CA ALA A 43 -6.19 -7.75 11.29
C ALA A 43 -5.50 -8.15 12.62
N SER A 44 -6.10 -9.06 13.39
CA SER A 44 -5.50 -9.53 14.64
C SER A 44 -4.37 -10.54 14.43
N SER A 45 -4.08 -10.97 13.18
CA SER A 45 -3.09 -12.01 12.80
C SER A 45 -3.22 -13.33 13.59
N SER A 46 -4.30 -13.49 14.37
CA SER A 46 -4.39 -14.55 15.38
C SER A 46 -4.95 -15.86 14.83
N ASP A 47 -5.76 -15.83 13.79
CA ASP A 47 -6.41 -17.04 13.25
C ASP A 47 -6.80 -16.87 11.78
N VAL A 48 -5.80 -16.91 10.88
CA VAL A 48 -6.00 -16.87 9.41
C VAL A 48 -7.02 -17.91 8.93
N PRO A 49 -7.01 -19.20 9.38
CA PRO A 49 -8.01 -20.17 8.98
C PRO A 49 -9.45 -19.77 9.37
N LYS A 50 -9.60 -19.02 10.46
CA LYS A 50 -10.90 -18.52 10.88
C LYS A 50 -11.35 -17.34 10.03
N ALA A 51 -10.44 -16.40 9.73
CA ALA A 51 -10.70 -15.30 8.80
C ALA A 51 -11.16 -15.85 7.43
N LEU A 52 -10.43 -16.81 6.86
CA LEU A 52 -10.77 -17.44 5.58
C LEU A 52 -12.15 -18.08 5.59
N ARG A 53 -12.57 -18.71 6.70
CA ARG A 53 -13.94 -19.26 6.82
C ARG A 53 -15.02 -18.19 6.78
N PHE A 54 -14.75 -17.02 7.32
CA PHE A 54 -15.68 -15.88 7.25
C PHE A 54 -15.71 -15.30 5.84
N TYR A 55 -14.57 -15.09 5.21
CA TYR A 55 -14.51 -14.64 3.82
C TYR A 55 -15.18 -15.64 2.85
N GLN A 56 -15.04 -16.96 3.07
CA GLN A 56 -15.76 -17.95 2.28
C GLN A 56 -17.29 -17.76 2.40
N LYS A 57 -17.79 -17.55 3.61
CA LYS A 57 -19.21 -17.28 3.80
C LYS A 57 -19.65 -15.98 3.13
N ALA A 58 -18.86 -14.90 3.28
CA ALA A 58 -19.13 -13.64 2.59
C ALA A 58 -19.23 -13.84 1.08
N TYR A 59 -18.22 -14.48 0.51
CA TYR A 59 -18.15 -14.80 -0.91
C TYR A 59 -19.37 -15.60 -1.41
N ASP A 60 -19.76 -16.67 -0.69
CA ASP A 60 -20.92 -17.50 -1.04
C ASP A 60 -22.22 -16.68 -0.99
N HIS A 61 -22.36 -15.77 -0.01
CA HIS A 61 -23.51 -14.90 0.12
C HIS A 61 -23.58 -13.85 -1.01
N TYR A 62 -22.44 -13.22 -1.36
CA TYR A 62 -22.39 -12.30 -2.49
C TYR A 62 -22.70 -12.99 -3.82
N LEU A 63 -22.17 -14.20 -4.05
CA LEU A 63 -22.54 -14.98 -5.24
C LEU A 63 -24.03 -15.31 -5.27
N ARG A 64 -24.64 -15.58 -4.11
CA ARG A 64 -26.07 -15.83 -4.02
C ARG A 64 -26.90 -14.57 -4.28
N ALA A 65 -26.45 -13.42 -3.80
CA ALA A 65 -27.05 -12.13 -4.11
C ALA A 65 -27.03 -11.85 -5.62
N ILE A 66 -25.89 -12.08 -6.29
CA ILE A 66 -25.78 -11.95 -7.76
C ILE A 66 -26.73 -12.89 -8.50
N GLN A 67 -26.89 -14.15 -8.04
CA GLN A 67 -27.78 -15.12 -8.67
C GLN A 67 -29.27 -14.81 -8.55
N LEU A 68 -29.67 -14.20 -7.42
CA LEU A 68 -31.06 -13.88 -7.12
C LEU A 68 -31.43 -12.48 -7.59
N GLY A 69 -30.46 -11.57 -7.67
CA GLY A 69 -30.67 -10.19 -8.07
C GLY A 69 -30.96 -10.05 -9.56
N GLN A 70 -31.79 -9.06 -9.89
CA GLN A 70 -31.85 -8.52 -11.25
C GLN A 70 -30.71 -7.53 -11.44
N ARG A 71 -30.33 -7.22 -12.70
CA ARG A 71 -29.34 -6.16 -12.96
C ARG A 71 -29.70 -4.87 -12.21
N GLY A 72 -28.75 -4.30 -11.48
CA GLY A 72 -28.94 -3.11 -10.65
C GLY A 72 -27.89 -3.01 -9.55
N SER A 73 -28.01 -2.04 -8.65
CA SER A 73 -27.00 -1.71 -7.63
C SER A 73 -26.55 -2.92 -6.79
N ILE A 74 -27.49 -3.72 -6.27
CA ILE A 74 -27.15 -4.88 -5.42
C ILE A 74 -26.26 -5.89 -6.15
N VAL A 75 -26.53 -6.14 -7.44
CA VAL A 75 -25.71 -7.07 -8.24
C VAL A 75 -24.33 -6.47 -8.52
N ASN A 76 -24.28 -5.17 -8.79
CA ASN A 76 -23.03 -4.43 -9.01
C ASN A 76 -22.15 -4.47 -7.75
N ASP A 77 -22.73 -4.13 -6.60
CA ASP A 77 -22.04 -4.08 -5.30
C ASP A 77 -21.59 -5.48 -4.85
N ALA A 78 -22.45 -6.49 -5.02
CA ALA A 78 -22.09 -7.88 -4.71
C ALA A 78 -20.96 -8.39 -5.60
N ALA A 79 -20.97 -8.06 -6.90
CA ALA A 79 -19.92 -8.45 -7.84
C ALA A 79 -18.58 -7.76 -7.50
N TYR A 80 -18.62 -6.48 -7.14
CA TYR A 80 -17.47 -5.75 -6.65
C TYR A 80 -16.90 -6.39 -5.38
N ASN A 81 -17.74 -6.69 -4.38
CA ASN A 81 -17.30 -7.28 -3.12
C ASN A 81 -16.71 -8.69 -3.32
N VAL A 82 -17.22 -9.50 -4.26
CA VAL A 82 -16.60 -10.77 -4.65
C VAL A 82 -15.15 -10.56 -5.09
N ALA A 83 -14.91 -9.59 -5.98
CA ALA A 83 -13.57 -9.31 -6.50
C ALA A 83 -12.66 -8.71 -5.41
N ARG A 84 -13.16 -7.78 -4.61
CA ARG A 84 -12.43 -7.12 -3.53
C ARG A 84 -12.00 -8.12 -2.44
N VAL A 85 -12.88 -9.01 -2.00
CA VAL A 85 -12.54 -10.05 -1.01
C VAL A 85 -11.42 -10.95 -1.53
N GLN A 86 -11.43 -11.33 -2.81
CA GLN A 86 -10.34 -12.12 -3.39
C GLN A 86 -9.02 -11.34 -3.39
N TYR A 87 -9.04 -10.04 -3.68
CA TYR A 87 -7.84 -9.21 -3.64
C TYR A 87 -7.28 -9.06 -2.21
N VAL A 88 -8.15 -8.82 -1.21
CA VAL A 88 -7.75 -8.78 0.21
C VAL A 88 -7.11 -10.10 0.65
N ILE A 89 -7.70 -11.24 0.28
CA ILE A 89 -7.14 -12.56 0.60
C ILE A 89 -5.79 -12.74 -0.11
N TYR A 90 -5.68 -12.33 -1.38
CA TYR A 90 -4.40 -12.40 -2.08
C TYR A 90 -3.31 -11.63 -1.34
N LEU A 91 -3.55 -10.36 -1.03
CA LEU A 91 -2.58 -9.49 -0.38
C LEU A 91 -2.22 -9.94 1.05
N LYS A 92 -3.22 -10.33 1.84
CA LYS A 92 -3.04 -10.60 3.27
C LYS A 92 -2.68 -12.06 3.58
N VAL A 93 -3.00 -13.00 2.67
CA VAL A 93 -2.83 -14.44 2.92
C VAL A 93 -1.95 -15.10 1.87
N VAL A 94 -2.23 -14.90 0.59
CA VAL A 94 -1.55 -15.64 -0.49
C VAL A 94 -0.16 -15.06 -0.77
N LYS A 95 -0.06 -13.74 -1.00
CA LYS A 95 1.22 -13.07 -1.30
C LYS A 95 2.27 -13.25 -0.18
N PRO A 96 1.92 -13.19 1.13
CA PRO A 96 2.88 -13.46 2.22
C PRO A 96 3.15 -14.95 2.46
N ALA A 97 2.36 -15.86 1.90
CA ALA A 97 2.39 -17.29 2.20
C ALA A 97 2.95 -18.09 1.03
N VAL A 98 4.26 -18.35 1.05
CA VAL A 98 4.93 -19.11 -0.03
C VAL A 98 4.61 -20.59 -0.02
N GLU A 99 4.31 -21.16 1.11
CA GLU A 99 3.86 -22.55 1.26
C GLU A 99 2.90 -22.62 2.45
N THR A 100 1.65 -22.33 2.21
CA THR A 100 0.61 -22.74 3.15
C THR A 100 -0.12 -23.91 2.52
N ASP A 101 -0.39 -24.97 3.32
CA ASP A 101 -1.38 -25.99 3.03
C ASP A 101 -2.80 -25.35 3.03
N LEU A 102 -2.95 -24.26 2.25
CA LEU A 102 -4.25 -23.63 2.06
C LEU A 102 -5.12 -24.64 1.31
N VAL A 103 -6.18 -25.08 1.97
CA VAL A 103 -7.18 -25.91 1.30
C VAL A 103 -7.73 -25.10 0.13
N PRO A 104 -7.63 -25.58 -1.12
CA PRO A 104 -8.16 -24.88 -2.28
C PRO A 104 -9.62 -24.53 -2.08
N SER A 105 -9.97 -23.27 -2.28
CA SER A 105 -11.34 -22.77 -2.17
C SER A 105 -11.55 -21.70 -3.23
N PRO A 106 -12.75 -21.56 -3.82
CA PRO A 106 -13.03 -20.55 -4.83
C PRO A 106 -12.78 -19.11 -4.37
N VAL A 107 -12.83 -18.86 -3.07
CA VAL A 107 -12.55 -17.52 -2.50
C VAL A 107 -11.06 -17.23 -2.44
N ILE A 108 -10.20 -18.25 -2.44
CA ILE A 108 -8.75 -18.09 -2.34
C ILE A 108 -8.15 -18.08 -3.74
N PRO A 109 -7.77 -16.92 -4.29
CA PRO A 109 -7.12 -16.84 -5.59
C PRO A 109 -5.71 -17.43 -5.50
N THR A 110 -5.24 -18.04 -6.58
CA THR A 110 -3.87 -18.57 -6.66
C THR A 110 -2.90 -17.60 -7.33
N SER A 111 -3.41 -16.56 -8.00
CA SER A 111 -2.61 -15.53 -8.69
C SER A 111 -3.37 -14.22 -8.82
N LEU A 112 -2.64 -13.14 -9.09
CA LEU A 112 -3.23 -11.83 -9.43
C LEU A 112 -4.07 -11.87 -10.72
N ASP A 113 -3.78 -12.78 -11.66
CA ASP A 113 -4.64 -12.95 -12.84
C ASP A 113 -6.06 -13.36 -12.50
N GLN A 114 -6.22 -14.24 -11.52
CA GLN A 114 -7.56 -14.65 -11.07
C GLN A 114 -8.29 -13.49 -10.41
N VAL A 115 -7.56 -12.66 -9.65
CA VAL A 115 -8.11 -11.45 -9.04
C VAL A 115 -8.49 -10.42 -10.12
N ALA A 116 -7.63 -10.18 -11.11
CA ALA A 116 -7.93 -9.30 -12.25
C ALA A 116 -9.15 -9.79 -13.03
N ALA A 117 -9.23 -11.09 -13.33
CA ALA A 117 -10.39 -11.67 -14.00
C ALA A 117 -11.70 -11.56 -13.18
N ALA A 118 -11.62 -11.54 -11.85
CA ALA A 118 -12.78 -11.29 -11.00
C ALA A 118 -13.26 -9.84 -11.12
N HIS A 119 -12.35 -8.86 -11.17
CA HIS A 119 -12.68 -7.45 -11.39
C HIS A 119 -13.25 -7.21 -12.79
N GLU A 120 -12.69 -7.84 -13.83
CA GLU A 120 -13.25 -7.79 -15.19
C GLU A 120 -14.69 -8.33 -15.23
N ARG A 121 -14.94 -9.44 -14.55
CA ARG A 121 -16.32 -9.97 -14.45
C ARG A 121 -17.25 -9.02 -13.73
N ALA A 122 -16.81 -8.39 -12.63
CA ALA A 122 -17.59 -7.38 -11.94
C ALA A 122 -17.94 -6.20 -12.86
N LEU A 123 -16.97 -5.68 -13.63
CA LEU A 123 -17.21 -4.64 -14.63
C LEU A 123 -18.21 -5.09 -15.71
N SER A 124 -18.14 -6.35 -16.16
CA SER A 124 -19.06 -6.86 -17.18
C SER A 124 -20.51 -7.02 -16.68
N LEU A 125 -20.70 -7.18 -15.38
CA LEU A 125 -22.03 -7.24 -14.74
C LEU A 125 -22.62 -5.87 -14.47
N HIS A 126 -21.78 -4.84 -14.42
CA HIS A 126 -22.22 -3.46 -14.18
C HIS A 126 -23.16 -3.02 -15.30
N ASP A 127 -24.28 -2.42 -14.93
CA ASP A 127 -25.35 -2.03 -15.85
C ASP A 127 -25.11 -0.72 -16.61
N GLY A 128 -24.02 -0.02 -16.29
CA GLY A 128 -23.64 1.25 -16.89
C GLY A 128 -24.45 2.46 -16.43
N SER A 129 -25.29 2.30 -15.37
CA SER A 129 -26.11 3.40 -14.83
C SER A 129 -25.29 4.53 -14.21
N SER A 130 -24.10 4.20 -13.70
CA SER A 130 -23.14 5.15 -13.13
C SER A 130 -21.72 4.61 -13.32
N LEU A 131 -20.70 5.47 -13.15
CA LEU A 131 -19.31 5.00 -13.15
C LEU A 131 -19.02 4.23 -11.85
N PRO A 132 -18.56 2.97 -11.91
CA PRO A 132 -18.25 2.18 -10.70
C PRO A 132 -16.87 2.55 -10.14
N VAL A 133 -16.77 3.70 -9.49
CA VAL A 133 -15.49 4.34 -9.06
C VAL A 133 -14.65 3.41 -8.20
N ASP A 134 -15.22 2.81 -7.16
CA ASP A 134 -14.49 1.91 -6.24
C ASP A 134 -13.99 0.65 -6.95
N LEU A 135 -14.79 0.11 -7.86
CA LEU A 135 -14.40 -1.05 -8.67
C LEU A 135 -13.24 -0.70 -9.62
N LEU A 136 -13.32 0.47 -10.28
CA LEU A 136 -12.26 0.94 -11.19
C LEU A 136 -10.97 1.23 -10.45
N TYR A 137 -11.07 1.88 -9.28
CA TYR A 137 -9.91 2.17 -8.44
C TYR A 137 -9.21 0.89 -7.98
N THR A 138 -9.97 -0.04 -7.39
CA THR A 138 -9.41 -1.31 -6.91
C THR A 138 -8.87 -2.16 -8.07
N TYR A 139 -9.56 -2.15 -9.22
CA TYR A 139 -9.06 -2.84 -10.42
C TYR A 139 -7.77 -2.21 -10.95
N GLY A 140 -7.65 -0.89 -10.91
CA GLY A 140 -6.40 -0.18 -11.21
C GLY A 140 -5.24 -0.65 -10.32
N GLN A 141 -5.47 -0.79 -9.01
CA GLN A 141 -4.48 -1.32 -8.06
C GLN A 141 -4.09 -2.76 -8.40
N VAL A 142 -5.05 -3.63 -8.69
CA VAL A 142 -4.77 -5.03 -9.08
C VAL A 142 -3.94 -5.10 -10.36
N LEU A 143 -4.25 -4.26 -11.34
CA LEU A 143 -3.49 -4.19 -12.59
C LEU A 143 -2.08 -3.64 -12.36
N ALA A 144 -1.91 -2.65 -11.49
CA ALA A 144 -0.60 -2.13 -11.12
C ALA A 144 0.26 -3.22 -10.45
N ASP A 145 -0.27 -3.91 -9.42
CA ASP A 145 0.41 -5.02 -8.76
C ASP A 145 0.78 -6.15 -9.76
N LEU A 146 -0.13 -6.48 -10.68
CA LEU A 146 0.10 -7.53 -11.69
C LEU A 146 1.15 -7.11 -12.72
N GLY A 147 1.10 -5.83 -13.15
CA GLY A 147 2.07 -5.26 -14.09
C GLY A 147 3.47 -5.18 -13.49
N GLU A 148 3.58 -4.82 -12.21
CA GLU A 148 4.83 -4.83 -11.46
C GLU A 148 5.38 -6.26 -11.30
N GLU A 149 4.55 -7.22 -10.87
CA GLU A 149 4.96 -8.63 -10.69
C GLU A 149 5.48 -9.26 -12.00
N ARG A 150 4.94 -8.83 -13.15
CA ARG A 150 5.29 -9.35 -14.49
C ARG A 150 6.25 -8.49 -15.27
N GLU A 151 6.57 -7.32 -14.76
CA GLU A 151 7.32 -6.30 -15.50
C GLU A 151 6.66 -5.97 -16.86
N ASP A 152 5.31 -5.92 -16.90
CA ASP A 152 4.52 -5.78 -18.11
C ASP A 152 3.94 -4.36 -18.26
N LEU A 153 4.55 -3.56 -19.13
CA LEU A 153 4.13 -2.19 -19.43
C LEU A 153 2.69 -2.08 -19.98
N LEU A 154 2.21 -3.09 -20.71
CA LEU A 154 0.86 -3.05 -21.25
C LEU A 154 -0.18 -3.18 -20.14
N ILE A 155 0.08 -4.02 -19.14
CA ILE A 155 -0.77 -4.15 -17.97
C ILE A 155 -0.72 -2.85 -17.14
N MET A 156 0.47 -2.29 -16.93
CA MET A 156 0.64 -1.00 -16.25
C MET A 156 -0.12 0.14 -16.94
N THR A 157 -0.09 0.18 -18.28
CA THR A 157 -0.85 1.19 -19.04
C THR A 157 -2.36 1.06 -18.78
N LYS A 158 -2.89 -0.16 -18.69
CA LYS A 158 -4.30 -0.37 -18.34
C LYS A 158 -4.62 0.09 -16.91
N ALA A 159 -3.70 -0.06 -15.96
CA ALA A 159 -3.86 0.47 -14.61
C ALA A 159 -3.98 2.00 -14.64
N VAL A 160 -3.10 2.67 -15.38
CA VAL A 160 -3.13 4.13 -15.61
C VAL A 160 -4.47 4.59 -16.17
N GLU A 161 -5.00 3.90 -17.19
CA GLU A 161 -6.32 4.21 -17.77
C GLU A 161 -7.45 4.12 -16.71
N ARG A 162 -7.39 3.17 -15.78
CA ARG A 162 -8.39 3.05 -14.71
C ARG A 162 -8.26 4.19 -13.70
N PHE A 163 -7.06 4.51 -13.25
CA PHE A 163 -6.84 5.63 -12.33
C PHE A 163 -7.24 6.97 -12.95
N GLN A 164 -6.97 7.15 -14.24
CA GLN A 164 -7.38 8.35 -14.95
C GLN A 164 -8.91 8.49 -14.97
N GLN A 165 -9.66 7.43 -15.29
CA GLN A 165 -11.13 7.44 -15.26
C GLN A 165 -11.68 7.78 -13.87
N VAL A 166 -11.06 7.23 -12.81
CA VAL A 166 -11.43 7.52 -11.43
C VAL A 166 -11.17 8.99 -11.09
N LEU A 167 -9.99 9.50 -11.44
CA LEU A 167 -9.59 10.86 -11.14
C LEU A 167 -10.48 11.88 -11.86
N GLU A 168 -10.79 11.67 -13.13
CA GLU A 168 -11.70 12.51 -13.91
C GLU A 168 -13.08 12.60 -13.23
N TYR A 169 -13.65 11.46 -12.86
CA TYR A 169 -14.93 11.43 -12.12
C TYR A 169 -14.85 12.14 -10.77
N GLN A 170 -13.78 11.92 -10.03
CA GLN A 170 -13.60 12.54 -8.70
C GLN A 170 -13.49 14.06 -8.81
N LEU A 171 -12.76 14.57 -9.81
CA LEU A 171 -12.62 16.02 -10.01
C LEU A 171 -13.94 16.67 -10.43
N GLU A 172 -14.76 15.99 -11.22
CA GLU A 172 -16.09 16.49 -11.63
C GLU A 172 -17.12 16.51 -10.47
N ASN A 173 -16.94 15.61 -9.48
CA ASN A 173 -17.89 15.42 -8.39
C ASN A 173 -17.32 15.88 -7.03
N LEU A 174 -16.22 16.62 -7.03
CA LEU A 174 -15.61 17.13 -5.82
C LEU A 174 -16.48 18.16 -5.14
N VAL A 175 -16.70 17.98 -3.83
CA VAL A 175 -17.49 18.92 -3.03
C VAL A 175 -16.87 20.32 -3.07
N PRO A 176 -17.60 21.39 -3.40
CA PRO A 176 -17.08 22.76 -3.40
C PRO A 176 -16.56 23.18 -2.04
N ALA A 177 -15.56 24.07 -2.02
CA ALA A 177 -14.94 24.61 -0.80
C ALA A 177 -15.77 25.73 -0.12
N ASP A 178 -17.01 25.98 -0.56
CA ASP A 178 -17.83 27.10 -0.06
C ASP A 178 -18.12 26.99 1.44
N ASP A 179 -18.03 28.15 2.14
CA ASP A 179 -18.07 28.32 3.59
C ASP A 179 -19.36 27.87 4.29
N ASP A 180 -20.43 27.54 3.55
CA ASP A 180 -21.72 27.11 4.10
C ASP A 180 -21.79 25.59 4.42
N ALA A 181 -20.72 24.83 4.19
CA ALA A 181 -20.65 23.38 4.44
C ALA A 181 -20.57 23.00 5.94
N THR A 182 -20.60 23.97 6.87
CA THR A 182 -20.65 23.71 8.32
C THR A 182 -21.92 22.99 8.76
N ASP A 183 -23.02 23.08 8.00
CA ASP A 183 -24.29 22.42 8.33
C ASP A 183 -24.38 20.97 7.81
N ALA A 184 -23.62 20.60 6.78
CA ALA A 184 -23.61 19.23 6.23
C ALA A 184 -22.79 18.26 7.10
N GLY A 185 -21.79 18.74 7.84
CA GLY A 185 -20.94 17.93 8.72
C GLY A 185 -21.65 17.43 9.98
N GLU A 186 -22.65 18.16 10.50
CA GLU A 186 -23.43 17.73 11.67
C GLU A 186 -24.50 16.67 11.31
N ALA A 187 -24.98 16.64 10.07
CA ALA A 187 -25.93 15.64 9.60
C ALA A 187 -25.32 14.23 9.48
N LEU A 188 -24.02 14.11 9.22
CA LEU A 188 -23.31 12.82 9.08
C LEU A 188 -22.83 12.24 10.42
N SER A 189 -22.75 13.05 11.50
CA SER A 189 -22.25 12.58 12.80
C SER A 189 -23.34 12.24 13.82
N SER A 190 -24.62 12.55 13.55
CA SER A 190 -25.71 12.43 14.55
C SER A 190 -26.57 11.18 14.44
N GLU A 191 -26.40 10.28 13.49
CA GLU A 191 -27.27 9.11 13.28
C GLU A 191 -26.75 7.77 13.80
N ALA A 192 -25.79 7.76 14.73
CA ALA A 192 -25.34 6.53 15.38
C ALA A 192 -26.14 6.11 16.62
N THR A 193 -27.29 6.74 16.93
CA THR A 193 -28.14 6.31 18.05
C THR A 193 -29.63 6.41 17.73
N GLY A 194 -30.21 5.26 17.38
CA GLY A 194 -31.56 4.87 17.86
C GLY A 194 -32.77 5.34 17.10
N SER A 195 -33.40 4.41 16.51
CA SER A 195 -34.87 4.14 16.48
C SER A 195 -35.45 3.91 15.09
N ALA A 196 -36.14 2.80 15.01
CA ALA A 196 -36.81 2.22 13.86
C ALA A 196 -37.80 3.14 13.14
N SER A 197 -37.98 2.88 11.83
CA SER A 197 -39.12 3.23 10.98
C SER A 197 -38.96 4.47 10.11
N LYS A 198 -38.40 4.22 8.93
CA LYS A 198 -38.94 4.52 7.60
C LYS A 198 -37.89 4.20 6.57
N THR A 199 -38.22 3.32 5.66
CA THR A 199 -37.42 2.98 4.49
C THR A 199 -37.40 4.18 3.54
N GLU A 200 -36.52 5.13 3.76
CA GLU A 200 -36.00 5.99 2.70
C GLU A 200 -34.73 5.33 2.22
N GLU A 201 -34.66 4.97 0.95
CA GLU A 201 -33.45 4.57 0.26
C GLU A 201 -32.46 5.73 0.34
N ILE A 202 -31.66 5.76 1.42
CA ILE A 202 -30.47 6.58 1.47
C ILE A 202 -29.46 5.82 0.62
N SER A 203 -29.42 6.10 -0.68
CA SER A 203 -28.23 5.82 -1.46
C SER A 203 -27.13 6.64 -0.80
N VAL A 204 -26.27 5.99 -0.02
CA VAL A 204 -25.02 6.60 0.47
C VAL A 204 -24.18 6.87 -0.77
N GLY A 205 -24.44 8.03 -1.40
CA GLY A 205 -23.68 8.47 -2.56
C GLY A 205 -22.21 8.57 -2.16
N TYR A 206 -21.33 8.03 -2.96
CA TYR A 206 -19.89 8.17 -2.80
C TYR A 206 -19.56 9.68 -2.73
N THR A 207 -19.22 10.15 -1.53
CA THR A 207 -18.87 11.56 -1.31
C THR A 207 -17.40 11.76 -1.67
N VAL A 208 -17.15 12.46 -2.77
CA VAL A 208 -15.78 12.79 -3.21
C VAL A 208 -15.26 13.95 -2.36
N THR A 209 -14.18 13.69 -1.63
CA THR A 209 -13.49 14.67 -0.80
C THR A 209 -12.10 14.98 -1.35
N PRO A 210 -11.47 16.11 -1.00
CA PRO A 210 -10.08 16.39 -1.35
C PRO A 210 -9.12 15.29 -0.92
N ALA A 211 -9.37 14.63 0.21
CA ALA A 211 -8.56 13.50 0.70
C ALA A 211 -8.65 12.31 -0.25
N THR A 212 -9.87 11.91 -0.69
CA THR A 212 -10.04 10.77 -1.61
C THR A 212 -9.40 11.03 -2.97
N VAL A 213 -9.46 12.28 -3.47
CA VAL A 213 -8.77 12.67 -4.70
C VAL A 213 -7.25 12.60 -4.53
N THR A 214 -6.74 13.09 -3.39
CA THR A 214 -5.31 13.04 -3.08
C THR A 214 -4.79 11.60 -3.00
N ASP A 215 -5.52 10.70 -2.36
CA ASP A 215 -5.16 9.26 -2.28
C ASP A 215 -5.11 8.63 -3.67
N THR A 216 -6.06 8.96 -4.56
CA THR A 216 -6.05 8.51 -5.95
C THR A 216 -4.83 9.03 -6.70
N ILE A 217 -4.48 10.30 -6.52
CA ILE A 217 -3.30 10.93 -7.14
C ILE A 217 -2.02 10.26 -6.67
N LEU A 218 -1.87 9.99 -5.37
CA LEU A 218 -0.69 9.29 -4.82
C LEU A 218 -0.53 7.90 -5.43
N THR A 219 -1.59 7.09 -5.43
CA THR A 219 -1.57 5.75 -6.04
C THR A 219 -1.24 5.81 -7.54
N PHE A 220 -1.75 6.83 -8.23
CA PHE A 220 -1.47 7.06 -9.64
C PHE A 220 0.01 7.41 -9.88
N LEU A 221 0.60 8.28 -9.07
CA LEU A 221 2.03 8.63 -9.15
C LEU A 221 2.94 7.42 -8.90
N ASP A 222 2.60 6.56 -7.95
CA ASP A 222 3.35 5.33 -7.68
C ASP A 222 3.32 4.40 -8.90
N CYS A 223 2.15 4.24 -9.54
CA CYS A 223 2.01 3.48 -10.78
C CYS A 223 2.87 4.08 -11.92
N LEU A 224 2.88 5.41 -12.08
CA LEU A 224 3.69 6.09 -13.07
C LEU A 224 5.19 5.94 -12.79
N ALA A 225 5.60 5.97 -11.53
CA ALA A 225 6.99 5.74 -11.13
C ALA A 225 7.46 4.32 -11.52
N THR A 226 6.62 3.30 -11.31
CA THR A 226 6.89 1.91 -11.72
C THR A 226 7.02 1.81 -13.25
N ILE A 227 6.13 2.47 -14.02
CA ILE A 227 6.25 2.51 -15.50
C ILE A 227 7.60 3.07 -15.91
N PHE A 228 8.05 4.16 -15.28
CA PHE A 228 9.35 4.74 -15.60
C PHE A 228 10.52 3.82 -15.27
N GLN A 229 10.45 3.09 -14.16
CA GLN A 229 11.45 2.10 -13.79
C GLN A 229 11.52 0.98 -14.85
N LEU A 230 10.37 0.44 -15.25
CA LEU A 230 10.27 -0.61 -16.28
C LEU A 230 10.75 -0.11 -17.65
N CYS A 231 10.35 1.09 -18.08
CA CYS A 231 10.83 1.69 -19.33
C CYS A 231 12.35 1.84 -19.35
N ARG A 232 12.99 2.02 -18.20
CA ARG A 232 14.43 2.23 -18.11
C ARG A 232 15.22 0.93 -18.09
N SER A 233 14.65 -0.16 -17.58
CA SER A 233 15.29 -1.49 -17.57
C SER A 233 15.30 -2.14 -18.95
N ASP A 234 14.30 -1.83 -19.79
CA ASP A 234 14.19 -2.42 -21.14
C ASP A 234 14.73 -1.46 -22.20
N HIS A 235 15.94 -1.72 -22.70
CA HIS A 235 16.66 -0.90 -23.68
C HIS A 235 16.02 -0.89 -25.09
N ALA A 236 14.80 -1.37 -25.30
CA ALA A 236 14.17 -1.49 -26.59
C ALA A 236 13.25 -0.29 -26.91
N LEU A 237 13.66 0.46 -27.88
CA LEU A 237 13.05 1.29 -28.95
C LEU A 237 11.56 1.76 -28.90
N GLN A 238 10.75 1.42 -27.90
CA GLN A 238 9.39 1.97 -27.69
C GLN A 238 9.35 3.03 -26.58
N LEU A 239 10.48 3.35 -26.04
CA LEU A 239 10.69 4.15 -24.83
C LEU A 239 10.15 5.58 -24.97
N ASP A 240 10.48 6.27 -26.06
CA ASP A 240 10.23 7.70 -26.19
C ASP A 240 8.74 8.04 -26.14
N SER A 241 7.90 7.25 -26.81
CA SER A 241 6.44 7.50 -26.85
C SER A 241 5.74 7.15 -25.53
N ALA A 242 6.16 6.09 -24.84
CA ALA A 242 5.60 5.73 -23.54
C ALA A 242 6.01 6.76 -22.46
N VAL A 243 7.27 7.16 -22.49
CA VAL A 243 7.84 8.19 -21.64
C VAL A 243 7.15 9.54 -21.86
N GLU A 244 6.97 9.97 -23.12
CA GLU A 244 6.30 11.22 -23.45
C GLU A 244 4.86 11.26 -22.94
N LYS A 245 4.07 10.20 -23.20
CA LYS A 245 2.71 10.07 -22.68
C LYS A 245 2.66 10.07 -21.16
N THR A 246 3.54 9.31 -20.52
CA THR A 246 3.58 9.23 -19.05
C THR A 246 3.95 10.59 -18.48
N THR A 247 4.86 11.32 -19.10
CA THR A 247 5.22 12.68 -18.73
C THR A 247 4.03 13.62 -18.82
N GLU A 248 3.26 13.59 -19.91
CA GLU A 248 2.05 14.39 -20.07
C GLU A 248 1.02 14.12 -18.97
N ILE A 249 0.81 12.84 -18.63
CA ILE A 249 -0.09 12.43 -17.55
C ILE A 249 0.39 12.96 -16.18
N VAL A 250 1.69 12.85 -15.88
CA VAL A 250 2.27 13.40 -14.64
C VAL A 250 1.98 14.91 -14.55
N HIS A 251 2.12 15.66 -15.64
CA HIS A 251 1.81 17.09 -15.65
C HIS A 251 0.36 17.38 -15.27
N ILE A 252 -0.58 16.62 -15.85
CA ILE A 252 -2.00 16.80 -15.58
C ILE A 252 -2.25 16.51 -14.11
N VAL A 253 -1.81 15.36 -13.60
CA VAL A 253 -2.04 14.91 -12.24
C VAL A 253 -1.46 15.88 -11.20
N VAL A 254 -0.23 16.34 -11.41
CA VAL A 254 0.42 17.30 -10.50
C VAL A 254 -0.26 18.67 -10.53
N ARG A 255 -0.70 19.14 -11.69
CA ARG A 255 -1.43 20.40 -11.80
C ARG A 255 -2.76 20.35 -11.04
N GLU A 256 -3.54 19.27 -11.21
CA GLU A 256 -4.81 19.10 -10.51
C GLU A 256 -4.60 19.08 -8.99
N LEU A 257 -3.60 18.38 -8.50
CA LEU A 257 -3.29 18.35 -7.09
C LEU A 257 -2.92 19.71 -6.52
N LEU A 258 -2.11 20.49 -7.24
CA LEU A 258 -1.77 21.84 -6.77
C LEU A 258 -2.97 22.76 -6.76
N THR A 259 -3.89 22.56 -7.67
CA THR A 259 -5.17 23.25 -7.67
C THR A 259 -5.96 22.90 -6.42
N LEU A 260 -6.00 21.61 -6.05
CA LEU A 260 -6.63 21.14 -4.80
C LEU A 260 -5.98 21.77 -3.56
N VAL A 261 -4.66 21.72 -3.46
CA VAL A 261 -3.92 22.31 -2.31
C VAL A 261 -4.19 23.80 -2.18
N ARG A 262 -4.29 24.55 -3.28
CA ARG A 262 -4.60 25.98 -3.28
C ARG A 262 -6.05 26.25 -2.88
N THR A 263 -6.99 25.42 -3.32
CA THR A 263 -8.42 25.62 -3.12
C THR A 263 -8.86 25.23 -1.71
N TYR A 264 -8.39 24.09 -1.22
CA TYR A 264 -8.86 23.52 0.05
C TYR A 264 -7.93 23.75 1.23
N GLY A 265 -6.69 24.18 0.99
CA GLY A 265 -5.69 24.38 2.02
C GLY A 265 -5.12 23.07 2.58
N VAL A 266 -4.15 23.20 3.49
CA VAL A 266 -3.46 22.08 4.14
C VAL A 266 -3.55 22.24 5.65
N GLU A 267 -3.99 21.20 6.36
CA GLU A 267 -4.08 21.18 7.81
C GLU A 267 -3.26 20.05 8.43
N ASP A 268 -2.68 20.30 9.63
CA ASP A 268 -1.88 19.30 10.36
C ASP A 268 -2.74 18.20 11.00
N LEU A 269 -3.96 18.56 11.39
CA LEU A 269 -4.97 17.64 11.91
C LEU A 269 -6.26 17.96 11.18
N SER A 270 -6.87 16.98 10.55
CA SER A 270 -8.15 17.12 9.85
C SER A 270 -9.25 17.56 10.83
N LYS A 271 -9.35 18.86 11.06
CA LYS A 271 -10.49 19.48 11.75
C LYS A 271 -11.63 19.77 10.77
N SER A 272 -11.29 19.93 9.51
CA SER A 272 -12.23 20.11 8.42
C SER A 272 -12.19 18.88 7.52
N PHE A 273 -13.35 18.34 7.22
CA PHE A 273 -13.54 17.24 6.27
C PHE A 273 -13.06 17.59 4.85
N LEU A 274 -12.91 18.88 4.57
CA LEU A 274 -12.53 19.42 3.26
C LEU A 274 -11.04 19.75 3.13
N ALA A 275 -10.27 19.77 4.23
CA ALA A 275 -8.84 20.09 4.16
C ALA A 275 -8.00 18.86 3.77
N ILE A 276 -6.91 19.10 3.05
CA ILE A 276 -5.94 18.05 2.71
C ILE A 276 -5.01 17.83 3.90
N PRO A 277 -4.86 16.57 4.39
CA PRO A 277 -3.93 16.28 5.48
C PRO A 277 -2.48 16.63 5.09
N ARG A 278 -1.73 17.25 5.99
CA ARG A 278 -0.30 17.54 5.74
C ARG A 278 0.51 16.27 5.48
N SER A 279 0.14 15.15 6.08
CA SER A 279 0.77 13.85 5.80
C SER A 279 0.68 13.48 4.32
N ALA A 280 -0.48 13.65 3.69
CA ALA A 280 -0.69 13.39 2.27
C ALA A 280 0.15 14.34 1.37
N VAL A 281 0.27 15.62 1.75
CA VAL A 281 1.12 16.57 1.03
C VAL A 281 2.61 16.21 1.17
N ASN A 282 3.01 15.73 2.35
CA ASN A 282 4.37 15.26 2.58
C ASN A 282 4.69 14.00 1.75
N GLU A 283 3.77 13.06 1.74
CA GLU A 283 3.88 11.82 0.94
C GLU A 283 3.98 12.13 -0.54
N LEU A 284 3.14 13.04 -1.03
CA LEU A 284 3.23 13.54 -2.39
C LEU A 284 4.60 14.14 -2.74
N ALA A 285 5.14 15.01 -1.88
CA ALA A 285 6.45 15.60 -2.14
C ALA A 285 7.53 14.52 -2.25
N ILE A 286 7.42 13.46 -1.44
CA ILE A 286 8.30 12.29 -1.48
C ILE A 286 8.10 11.50 -2.79
N SER A 287 6.87 11.16 -3.17
CA SER A 287 6.57 10.41 -4.39
C SER A 287 7.03 11.16 -5.66
N LEU A 288 6.86 12.49 -5.71
CA LEU A 288 7.38 13.31 -6.80
C LEU A 288 8.91 13.31 -6.85
N ALA A 289 9.58 13.39 -5.70
CA ALA A 289 11.04 13.31 -5.66
C ALA A 289 11.55 11.93 -6.09
N GLN A 290 10.86 10.85 -5.71
CA GLN A 290 11.16 9.49 -6.19
C GLN A 290 10.99 9.39 -7.70
N LEU A 291 9.85 9.86 -8.23
CA LEU A 291 9.58 9.89 -9.66
C LEU A 291 10.67 10.63 -10.43
N GLN A 292 11.05 11.83 -9.98
CA GLN A 292 12.13 12.60 -10.57
C GLN A 292 13.47 11.86 -10.53
N SER A 293 13.76 11.17 -9.43
CA SER A 293 15.00 10.40 -9.26
C SER A 293 15.12 9.25 -10.27
N THR A 294 14.03 8.68 -10.74
CA THR A 294 14.06 7.62 -11.77
C THR A 294 14.62 8.14 -13.10
N TRP A 295 14.52 9.44 -13.38
CA TRP A 295 15.00 10.10 -14.60
C TRP A 295 16.44 10.62 -14.53
N CYS A 296 17.00 10.72 -13.32
CA CYS A 296 18.34 11.26 -13.16
C CYS A 296 19.39 10.40 -13.84
N GLU A 297 20.30 11.00 -14.58
CA GLU A 297 21.40 10.32 -15.23
C GLU A 297 22.66 10.25 -14.35
N SER A 298 22.74 11.13 -13.34
CA SER A 298 23.89 11.23 -12.44
C SER A 298 23.50 11.16 -10.96
N LEU A 299 24.48 10.81 -10.11
CA LEU A 299 24.32 10.87 -8.66
C LEU A 299 24.14 12.29 -8.14
N ASP A 300 24.75 13.27 -8.82
CA ASP A 300 24.66 14.67 -8.43
C ASP A 300 23.23 15.20 -8.59
N ASP A 301 22.51 14.77 -9.64
CA ASP A 301 21.12 15.12 -9.87
C ASP A 301 20.23 14.53 -8.77
N ILE A 302 20.41 13.23 -8.42
CA ILE A 302 19.67 12.62 -7.33
C ILE A 302 19.96 13.36 -6.02
N THR A 303 21.21 13.67 -5.76
CA THR A 303 21.63 14.39 -4.56
C THR A 303 20.98 15.80 -4.50
N ALA A 304 20.89 16.49 -5.64
CA ALA A 304 20.26 17.80 -5.73
C ALA A 304 18.76 17.75 -5.40
N ILE A 305 18.02 16.75 -5.92
CA ILE A 305 16.60 16.54 -5.63
C ILE A 305 16.37 16.38 -4.13
N TRP A 306 17.09 15.46 -3.52
CA TRP A 306 16.85 15.10 -2.12
C TRP A 306 17.45 16.10 -1.11
N SER A 307 18.42 16.92 -1.51
CA SER A 307 19.01 17.96 -0.65
C SER A 307 18.18 19.24 -0.62
N ASN A 308 17.69 19.70 -1.78
CA ASN A 308 17.15 21.04 -1.95
C ASN A 308 15.65 21.08 -2.31
N GLY A 309 15.03 19.93 -2.55
CA GLY A 309 13.64 19.86 -3.04
C GLY A 309 13.45 20.46 -4.45
N SER A 310 14.54 20.80 -5.13
CA SER A 310 14.52 21.41 -6.47
C SER A 310 15.22 20.53 -7.48
N ALA A 311 14.48 20.01 -8.45
CA ALA A 311 15.03 19.18 -9.52
C ALA A 311 15.73 19.98 -10.59
N PRO A 312 16.91 19.58 -11.05
CA PRO A 312 17.61 20.19 -12.18
C PRO A 312 17.31 19.53 -13.54
N LEU A 313 16.06 19.17 -13.87
CA LEU A 313 15.77 18.31 -15.04
C LEU A 313 15.02 19.02 -16.19
N PRO A 314 15.02 18.46 -17.44
CA PRO A 314 14.17 18.93 -18.54
C PRO A 314 12.67 18.91 -18.18
N PHE A 315 12.26 18.06 -17.24
CA PHE A 315 10.99 18.14 -16.53
C PHE A 315 10.75 19.48 -15.85
N ARG A 316 11.81 20.16 -15.45
CA ARG A 316 11.76 21.44 -14.74
C ARG A 316 11.08 22.53 -15.54
N ASP A 317 11.40 22.69 -16.83
CA ASP A 317 10.86 23.77 -17.65
C ASP A 317 9.36 23.60 -17.90
N GLN A 318 8.86 22.40 -17.84
CA GLN A 318 7.44 22.07 -17.98
C GLN A 318 6.71 22.04 -16.63
N LEU A 319 7.37 21.63 -15.53
CA LEU A 319 6.85 21.62 -14.16
C LEU A 319 7.10 22.93 -13.40
N LEU A 320 7.94 23.86 -13.90
CA LEU A 320 8.38 25.02 -13.14
C LEU A 320 7.24 25.95 -12.66
N GLY A 321 6.14 26.01 -13.39
CA GLY A 321 4.95 26.72 -12.88
C GLY A 321 4.27 26.01 -11.70
N VAL A 322 4.61 24.74 -11.46
CA VAL A 322 3.98 23.84 -10.52
C VAL A 322 4.89 23.56 -9.32
N VAL A 323 6.21 23.39 -9.57
CA VAL A 323 7.21 23.05 -8.53
C VAL A 323 7.50 24.19 -7.57
N GLU A 324 7.37 25.45 -7.99
CA GLU A 324 7.48 26.60 -7.06
C GLU A 324 6.40 26.63 -5.96
N ALA A 325 5.32 25.84 -6.13
CA ALA A 325 4.23 25.77 -5.17
C ALA A 325 4.25 24.47 -4.33
N LEU A 326 5.16 23.52 -4.59
CA LEU A 326 5.30 22.32 -3.76
C LEU A 326 5.95 22.65 -2.43
N PRO A 327 5.50 22.03 -1.33
CA PRO A 327 6.13 22.17 -0.05
C PRO A 327 7.57 21.61 -0.09
N GLU A 328 8.44 22.16 0.76
CA GLU A 328 9.76 21.59 0.99
C GLU A 328 9.63 20.10 1.38
N LEU A 329 10.59 19.29 0.96
CA LEU A 329 10.65 17.89 1.37
C LEU A 329 10.64 17.80 2.91
N PRO A 330 9.72 16.99 3.49
CA PRO A 330 9.58 16.94 4.94
C PRO A 330 10.82 16.33 5.59
N ASN A 331 11.14 16.76 6.81
CA ASN A 331 12.23 16.15 7.58
C ASN A 331 11.70 14.93 8.38
N THR A 332 11.35 13.87 7.67
CA THR A 332 10.74 12.65 8.24
C THR A 332 11.57 11.39 7.91
N PRO A 333 11.43 10.30 8.69
CA PRO A 333 12.11 9.05 8.39
C PRO A 333 11.77 8.49 7.01
N GLU A 334 10.51 8.64 6.58
CA GLU A 334 10.00 8.20 5.28
C GLU A 334 10.75 8.87 4.12
N ARG A 335 10.99 10.19 4.20
CA ARG A 335 11.79 10.89 3.20
C ARG A 335 13.19 10.30 3.04
N PHE A 336 13.87 10.05 4.14
CA PHE A 336 15.25 9.53 4.08
C PHE A 336 15.29 8.07 3.64
N LEU A 337 14.25 7.29 3.94
CA LEU A 337 14.09 5.93 3.41
C LEU A 337 13.89 5.98 1.89
N ALA A 338 12.92 6.77 1.42
CA ALA A 338 12.65 6.94 -0.01
C ALA A 338 13.87 7.51 -0.79
N ALA A 339 14.59 8.45 -0.19
CA ALA A 339 15.84 8.94 -0.77
C ALA A 339 16.89 7.82 -0.90
N SER A 340 17.03 6.95 0.10
CA SER A 340 17.95 5.82 0.02
C SER A 340 17.58 4.85 -1.09
N ASP A 341 16.28 4.58 -1.27
CA ASP A 341 15.78 3.69 -2.32
C ASP A 341 16.07 4.27 -3.72
N ALA A 342 16.01 5.59 -3.90
CA ALA A 342 16.39 6.24 -5.15
C ALA A 342 17.88 6.01 -5.49
N PHE A 343 18.79 6.07 -4.50
CA PHE A 343 20.20 5.77 -4.70
C PHE A 343 20.47 4.28 -4.96
N ILE A 344 19.72 3.38 -4.30
CA ILE A 344 19.81 1.94 -4.50
C ILE A 344 19.32 1.59 -5.92
N GLY A 345 18.15 2.06 -6.33
CA GLY A 345 17.61 1.86 -7.67
C GLY A 345 18.51 2.44 -8.77
N PHE A 346 19.26 3.51 -8.48
CA PHE A 346 20.29 3.98 -9.42
C PHE A 346 21.40 2.96 -9.62
N CYS A 347 21.79 2.21 -8.59
CA CYS A 347 22.86 1.20 -8.66
C CYS A 347 22.47 -0.04 -9.47
N GLU A 348 21.19 -0.30 -9.70
CA GLU A 348 20.68 -1.44 -10.47
C GLU A 348 20.84 -1.26 -11.99
N ARG A 349 21.24 -0.07 -12.42
CA ARG A 349 21.42 0.24 -13.84
C ARG A 349 22.62 -0.51 -14.42
N PRO A 350 22.46 -1.09 -15.63
CA PRO A 350 23.54 -1.81 -16.27
C PRO A 350 24.69 -0.88 -16.67
N GLY A 351 25.93 -1.38 -16.55
CA GLY A 351 27.12 -0.70 -17.05
C GLY A 351 27.71 0.40 -16.17
N LEU A 352 27.20 0.57 -14.95
CA LEU A 352 27.78 1.54 -14.01
C LEU A 352 29.17 1.13 -13.52
N ASP A 353 30.05 2.12 -13.36
CA ASP A 353 31.37 1.93 -12.75
C ASP A 353 31.23 1.48 -11.28
N PRO A 354 31.91 0.42 -10.82
CA PRO A 354 31.88 -0.04 -9.44
C PRO A 354 32.16 1.04 -8.40
N LYS A 355 32.94 2.07 -8.73
CA LYS A 355 33.21 3.20 -7.85
C LYS A 355 31.96 4.10 -7.68
N VAL A 356 31.18 4.27 -8.76
CA VAL A 356 29.92 5.02 -8.72
C VAL A 356 28.91 4.25 -7.88
N ILE A 357 28.78 2.94 -8.06
CA ILE A 357 27.91 2.07 -7.25
C ILE A 357 28.30 2.16 -5.77
N TRP A 358 29.60 2.05 -5.47
CA TRP A 358 30.11 2.18 -4.09
C TRP A 358 29.73 3.51 -3.45
N THR A 359 29.87 4.59 -4.20
CA THR A 359 29.55 5.95 -3.74
C THR A 359 28.05 6.09 -3.48
N ALA A 360 27.19 5.64 -4.40
CA ALA A 360 25.74 5.70 -4.28
C ALA A 360 25.22 4.91 -3.08
N LEU A 361 25.67 3.67 -2.91
CA LEU A 361 25.33 2.86 -1.73
C LEU A 361 25.88 3.47 -0.43
N GLY A 362 27.00 4.19 -0.49
CA GLY A 362 27.52 4.97 0.63
C GLY A 362 26.58 6.09 1.05
N GLN A 363 26.02 6.83 0.09
CA GLN A 363 25.02 7.87 0.32
C GLN A 363 23.71 7.28 0.87
N ALA A 364 23.23 6.18 0.27
CA ALA A 364 22.06 5.45 0.78
C ALA A 364 22.26 5.03 2.26
N SER A 365 23.41 4.45 2.61
CA SER A 365 23.71 4.08 4.00
C SER A 365 23.68 5.28 4.96
N GLN A 366 24.12 6.47 4.53
CA GLN A 366 24.05 7.68 5.35
C GLN A 366 22.61 8.19 5.55
N LEU A 367 21.79 8.19 4.48
CA LEU A 367 20.39 8.57 4.53
C LEU A 367 19.61 7.64 5.47
N LEU A 368 19.84 6.33 5.39
CA LEU A 368 19.23 5.36 6.30
C LEU A 368 19.65 5.54 7.77
N LYS A 369 20.87 6.03 8.03
CA LYS A 369 21.26 6.43 9.40
C LYS A 369 20.48 7.63 9.89
N GLN A 370 20.20 8.61 9.01
CA GLN A 370 19.37 9.77 9.33
C GLN A 370 17.90 9.34 9.56
N ALA A 371 17.34 8.48 8.69
CA ALA A 371 16.01 7.90 8.89
C ALA A 371 15.89 7.23 10.27
N TRP A 372 16.89 6.43 10.62
CA TRP A 372 16.92 5.76 11.93
C TRP A 372 17.02 6.74 13.10
N ALA A 373 17.85 7.76 12.99
CA ALA A 373 18.01 8.78 14.05
C ALA A 373 16.68 9.48 14.35
N LEU A 374 15.91 9.82 13.30
CA LEU A 374 14.58 10.40 13.47
C LEU A 374 13.57 9.39 14.03
N ALA A 375 13.55 8.17 13.50
CA ALA A 375 12.60 7.14 13.93
C ALA A 375 12.83 6.65 15.37
N ALA A 376 14.10 6.67 15.84
CA ALA A 376 14.48 6.27 17.19
C ALA A 376 14.47 7.42 18.20
N ALA A 377 14.18 8.64 17.78
CA ALA A 377 14.16 9.81 18.67
C ALA A 377 13.11 9.65 19.77
N PRO A 378 13.38 10.12 21.01
CA PRO A 378 12.39 10.10 22.08
C PRO A 378 11.14 10.89 21.69
N GLY A 379 9.96 10.26 21.82
CA GLY A 379 8.68 10.88 21.46
C GLY A 379 8.33 10.83 19.97
N ALA A 380 9.16 10.21 19.12
CA ALA A 380 8.82 10.00 17.72
C ALA A 380 7.59 9.09 17.59
N ASN A 381 6.54 9.61 16.94
CA ASN A 381 5.32 8.85 16.64
C ASN A 381 5.53 8.06 15.33
N VAL A 382 6.38 7.04 15.38
CA VAL A 382 6.77 6.22 14.23
C VAL A 382 6.35 4.78 14.49
N THR A 383 5.72 4.14 13.49
CA THR A 383 5.26 2.75 13.59
C THR A 383 6.43 1.78 13.80
N LEU A 384 6.16 0.66 14.45
CA LEU A 384 7.17 -0.40 14.59
C LEU A 384 7.58 -0.95 13.22
N ALA A 385 6.63 -1.07 12.29
CA ALA A 385 6.86 -1.54 10.92
C ALA A 385 7.91 -0.67 10.21
N LEU A 386 7.78 0.66 10.24
CA LEU A 386 8.75 1.57 9.65
C LEU A 386 10.14 1.47 10.30
N LYS A 387 10.20 1.34 11.64
CA LYS A 387 11.49 1.13 12.34
C LYS A 387 12.19 -0.15 11.88
N LEU A 388 11.43 -1.22 11.71
CA LEU A 388 11.95 -2.51 11.22
C LEU A 388 12.38 -2.42 9.77
N GLN A 389 11.60 -1.78 8.92
CA GLN A 389 11.91 -1.53 7.51
C GLN A 389 13.23 -0.76 7.37
N ILE A 390 13.43 0.32 8.15
CA ILE A 390 14.69 1.08 8.14
C ILE A 390 15.88 0.20 8.56
N LEU A 391 15.74 -0.66 9.58
CA LEU A 391 16.83 -1.53 10.00
C LEU A 391 17.16 -2.59 8.95
N LEU A 392 16.14 -3.16 8.30
CA LEU A 392 16.31 -4.09 7.18
C LEU A 392 17.02 -3.42 6.02
N ALA A 393 16.53 -2.27 5.55
CA ALA A 393 17.13 -1.51 4.46
C ALA A 393 18.59 -1.16 4.75
N ARG A 394 18.93 -0.79 5.99
CA ARG A 394 20.31 -0.59 6.42
C ARG A 394 21.15 -1.85 6.30
N GLY A 395 20.61 -2.99 6.73
CA GLY A 395 21.28 -4.30 6.62
C GLY A 395 21.52 -4.69 5.16
N ASP A 396 20.50 -4.55 4.33
CA ASP A 396 20.56 -4.85 2.90
C ASP A 396 21.58 -3.96 2.19
N THR A 397 21.58 -2.66 2.46
CA THR A 397 22.56 -1.72 1.89
C THR A 397 24.01 -2.07 2.28
N GLU A 398 24.29 -2.41 3.55
CA GLU A 398 25.62 -2.84 3.96
C GLU A 398 26.04 -4.15 3.24
N LEU A 399 25.09 -5.07 3.04
CA LEU A 399 25.34 -6.31 2.33
C LEU A 399 25.59 -6.08 0.82
N GLN A 400 24.79 -5.24 0.17
CA GLN A 400 24.99 -4.82 -1.22
C GLN A 400 26.36 -4.16 -1.39
N ARG A 401 26.76 -3.25 -0.50
CA ARG A 401 28.10 -2.65 -0.49
C ARG A 401 29.20 -3.70 -0.42
N SER A 402 29.02 -4.76 0.37
CA SER A 402 30.00 -5.85 0.49
C SER A 402 30.16 -6.68 -0.79
N ARG A 403 29.16 -6.63 -1.68
CA ARG A 403 29.08 -7.41 -2.92
C ARG A 403 29.52 -6.63 -4.17
N VAL A 404 29.84 -5.34 -4.07
CA VAL A 404 30.27 -4.52 -5.21
C VAL A 404 31.57 -5.10 -5.81
N SER A 405 31.43 -5.75 -6.95
CA SER A 405 32.57 -6.39 -7.65
C SER A 405 33.46 -5.33 -8.30
N GLY A 406 34.77 -5.51 -8.24
CA GLY A 406 35.77 -4.58 -8.86
C GLY A 406 36.01 -3.30 -8.06
N SER A 407 35.46 -3.17 -6.86
CA SER A 407 35.77 -2.08 -5.91
C SER A 407 36.75 -2.55 -4.85
N ALA A 408 37.98 -1.99 -4.84
CA ALA A 408 38.98 -2.28 -3.81
C ALA A 408 38.47 -1.93 -2.39
N ASP A 409 37.66 -0.86 -2.27
CA ASP A 409 37.06 -0.45 -1.00
C ASP A 409 36.05 -1.50 -0.52
N ALA A 410 35.24 -2.07 -1.41
CA ALA A 410 34.30 -3.12 -1.07
C ALA A 410 35.02 -4.37 -0.58
N GLU A 411 36.07 -4.79 -1.26
CA GLU A 411 36.88 -5.97 -0.91
C GLU A 411 37.55 -5.79 0.45
N ALA A 412 38.16 -4.63 0.69
CA ALA A 412 38.84 -4.32 1.95
C ALA A 412 37.87 -4.27 3.14
N ASN A 413 36.63 -3.78 2.93
CA ASN A 413 35.63 -3.59 3.98
C ASN A 413 34.64 -4.74 4.09
N ARG A 414 34.65 -5.74 3.19
CA ARG A 414 33.66 -6.83 3.14
C ARG A 414 33.35 -7.48 4.50
N PRO A 415 34.37 -7.91 5.30
CA PRO A 415 34.07 -8.56 6.59
C PRO A 415 33.33 -7.64 7.58
N VAL A 416 33.66 -6.34 7.56
CA VAL A 416 33.02 -5.34 8.43
C VAL A 416 31.59 -5.09 7.99
N LEU A 417 31.36 -4.96 6.67
CA LEU A 417 30.03 -4.70 6.11
C LEU A 417 29.07 -5.88 6.36
N VAL A 418 29.53 -7.12 6.14
CA VAL A 418 28.73 -8.33 6.45
C VAL A 418 28.42 -8.40 7.95
N LYS A 419 29.39 -8.10 8.82
CA LYS A 419 29.15 -8.05 10.26
C LYS A 419 28.13 -6.97 10.65
N ASN A 420 28.19 -5.79 10.01
CA ASN A 420 27.22 -4.72 10.24
C ASN A 420 25.83 -5.16 9.80
N ALA A 421 25.66 -5.75 8.62
CA ALA A 421 24.40 -6.29 8.15
C ALA A 421 23.83 -7.32 9.13
N THR A 422 24.64 -8.29 9.57
CA THR A 422 24.24 -9.32 10.55
C THR A 422 23.75 -8.70 11.86
N ASN A 423 24.45 -7.68 12.36
CA ASN A 423 24.05 -6.98 13.59
C ASN A 423 22.72 -6.21 13.42
N LEU A 424 22.49 -5.59 12.26
CA LEU A 424 21.27 -4.86 11.96
C LEU A 424 20.07 -5.80 11.87
N TYR A 425 20.20 -6.94 11.18
CA TYR A 425 19.15 -7.97 11.14
C TYR A 425 18.88 -8.56 12.52
N SER A 426 19.90 -8.84 13.33
CA SER A 426 19.74 -9.30 14.70
C SER A 426 19.00 -8.26 15.56
N SER A 427 19.29 -6.97 15.38
CA SER A 427 18.61 -5.88 16.09
C SER A 427 17.13 -5.79 15.70
N ALA A 428 16.82 -5.88 14.41
CA ALA A 428 15.45 -5.90 13.92
C ALA A 428 14.68 -7.13 14.44
N ALA A 429 15.27 -8.32 14.36
CA ALA A 429 14.65 -9.56 14.81
C ALA A 429 14.30 -9.56 16.32
N ARG A 430 15.10 -8.87 17.14
CA ARG A 430 14.94 -8.78 18.60
C ARG A 430 14.10 -7.60 19.07
N MET A 431 13.65 -6.72 18.18
CA MET A 431 12.88 -5.55 18.57
C MET A 431 11.57 -5.95 19.26
N PRO A 432 11.27 -5.41 20.47
CA PRO A 432 10.09 -5.82 21.21
C PRO A 432 8.80 -5.36 20.50
N THR A 433 7.79 -6.25 20.49
CA THR A 433 6.44 -5.96 20.00
C THR A 433 5.42 -5.73 21.11
N LEU A 434 5.83 -5.97 22.37
CA LEU A 434 4.94 -5.88 23.53
C LEU A 434 4.56 -4.43 23.86
N GLY A 435 3.27 -4.17 24.04
CA GLY A 435 2.74 -2.88 24.54
C GLY A 435 2.44 -1.85 23.47
N LEU A 436 2.64 -2.16 22.19
CA LEU A 436 2.22 -1.30 21.10
C LEU A 436 0.75 -1.60 20.77
N GLY A 437 -0.09 -0.56 20.65
CA GLY A 437 -1.45 -0.72 20.13
C GLY A 437 -1.45 -1.38 18.75
N THR A 438 -2.55 -2.02 18.37
CA THR A 438 -2.68 -2.79 17.12
C THR A 438 -2.25 -1.99 15.88
N ALA A 439 -2.59 -0.70 15.81
CA ALA A 439 -2.23 0.19 14.69
C ALA A 439 -0.71 0.43 14.54
N LEU A 440 0.07 0.43 15.65
CA LEU A 440 1.52 0.64 15.61
C LEU A 440 2.32 -0.65 15.33
N GLY A 441 1.67 -1.81 15.45
CA GLY A 441 2.27 -3.14 15.24
C GLY A 441 1.91 -3.81 13.91
N GLU A 442 1.00 -3.23 13.13
CA GLU A 442 0.57 -3.82 11.86
C GLU A 442 1.74 -3.95 10.88
N GLY A 443 1.87 -5.12 10.24
CA GLY A 443 2.97 -5.42 9.32
C GLY A 443 4.32 -5.74 9.98
N ALA A 444 4.50 -5.48 11.28
CA ALA A 444 5.78 -5.65 11.95
C ALA A 444 6.28 -7.11 11.97
N ASP A 445 5.38 -8.09 12.04
CA ASP A 445 5.75 -9.51 12.11
C ASP A 445 6.42 -10.00 10.80
N GLN A 446 5.98 -9.47 9.64
CA GLN A 446 6.59 -9.78 8.36
C GLN A 446 8.07 -9.33 8.33
N TYR A 447 8.33 -8.07 8.66
CA TYR A 447 9.69 -7.52 8.72
C TYR A 447 10.57 -8.23 9.75
N LYS A 448 10.00 -8.64 10.89
CA LYS A 448 10.75 -9.42 11.90
C LYS A 448 11.14 -10.81 11.39
N ASN A 449 10.21 -11.49 10.70
CA ASN A 449 10.49 -12.78 10.11
C ASN A 449 11.57 -12.66 9.04
N GLU A 450 11.51 -11.64 8.19
CA GLU A 450 12.54 -11.33 7.21
C GLU A 450 13.90 -11.11 7.87
N ALA A 451 13.96 -10.28 8.91
CA ALA A 451 15.18 -10.02 9.65
C ALA A 451 15.77 -11.31 10.29
N ARG A 452 14.91 -12.19 10.83
CA ARG A 452 15.33 -13.48 11.39
C ARG A 452 15.91 -14.40 10.32
N VAL A 453 15.25 -14.51 9.17
CA VAL A 453 15.74 -15.32 8.03
C VAL A 453 17.11 -14.82 7.58
N LYS A 454 17.23 -13.52 7.25
CA LYS A 454 18.49 -12.91 6.80
C LYS A 454 19.61 -13.07 7.83
N HIS A 455 19.30 -12.90 9.13
CA HIS A 455 20.26 -13.11 10.21
C HIS A 455 20.75 -14.57 10.27
N LEU A 456 19.85 -15.55 10.24
CA LEU A 456 20.17 -16.97 10.32
C LEU A 456 21.00 -17.41 9.12
N VAL A 457 20.67 -16.98 7.92
CA VAL A 457 21.44 -17.31 6.71
C VAL A 457 22.87 -16.80 6.78
N LEU A 458 23.06 -15.56 7.24
CA LEU A 458 24.41 -14.99 7.38
C LEU A 458 25.25 -15.62 8.50
N THR A 459 24.61 -16.19 9.54
CA THR A 459 25.31 -16.74 10.70
C THR A 459 25.46 -18.24 10.68
N ALA A 460 24.51 -18.97 10.11
CA ALA A 460 24.42 -20.42 10.18
C ALA A 460 24.19 -21.11 8.81
N GLY A 461 24.04 -20.33 7.73
CA GLY A 461 23.80 -20.82 6.38
C GLY A 461 22.34 -21.09 6.04
N ALA A 462 22.05 -21.21 4.74
CA ALA A 462 20.71 -21.38 4.20
C ALA A 462 20.08 -22.77 4.51
N GLU A 463 20.87 -23.74 4.95
CA GLU A 463 20.39 -25.09 5.31
C GLU A 463 20.04 -25.25 6.79
N ASN A 464 20.07 -24.15 7.57
CA ASN A 464 19.76 -24.19 8.99
C ASN A 464 18.30 -24.63 9.24
N GLU A 465 18.10 -25.67 10.04
CA GLU A 465 16.77 -26.20 10.37
C GLU A 465 15.86 -25.18 11.08
N GLU A 466 16.44 -24.22 11.82
CA GLU A 466 15.68 -23.16 12.47
C GLU A 466 14.90 -22.28 11.47
N LEU A 467 15.40 -22.13 10.22
CA LEU A 467 14.70 -21.41 9.16
C LEU A 467 13.29 -21.96 8.94
N ARG A 468 13.12 -23.29 8.99
CA ARG A 468 11.83 -23.96 8.79
C ARG A 468 10.78 -23.60 9.84
N THR A 469 11.19 -23.03 10.96
CA THR A 469 10.27 -22.56 12.01
C THR A 469 9.73 -21.15 11.73
N ILE A 470 10.29 -20.44 10.77
CA ILE A 470 9.92 -19.06 10.44
C ILE A 470 8.93 -19.08 9.29
N LYS A 471 7.74 -18.48 9.52
CA LYS A 471 6.71 -18.39 8.48
C LYS A 471 7.24 -17.60 7.26
N GLY A 472 7.10 -18.18 6.06
CA GLY A 472 7.47 -17.51 4.80
C GLY A 472 8.98 -17.50 4.51
N TRP A 473 9.81 -18.27 5.23
CA TRP A 473 11.27 -18.26 5.07
C TRP A 473 11.76 -18.50 3.64
N GLN A 474 11.09 -19.37 2.89
CA GLN A 474 11.49 -19.72 1.52
C GLN A 474 11.27 -18.56 0.55
N SER A 475 10.16 -17.81 0.68
CA SER A 475 9.92 -16.62 -0.16
C SER A 475 10.92 -15.53 0.13
N ILE A 476 11.21 -15.33 1.43
CA ILE A 476 12.21 -14.36 1.83
C ILE A 476 13.56 -14.71 1.23
N LEU A 477 13.96 -15.98 1.22
CA LEU A 477 15.23 -16.41 0.59
C LEU A 477 15.22 -16.18 -0.93
N ARG A 478 14.13 -16.58 -1.62
CA ARG A 478 14.05 -16.37 -3.09
C ARG A 478 14.13 -14.88 -3.45
N ALA A 479 13.40 -14.03 -2.73
CA ALA A 479 13.45 -12.59 -2.96
C ALA A 479 14.82 -11.97 -2.62
N TRP A 480 15.61 -12.61 -1.76
CA TRP A 480 16.90 -12.11 -1.35
C TRP A 480 18.05 -12.58 -2.27
N ASP A 481 17.89 -13.72 -2.93
CA ASP A 481 18.87 -14.30 -3.86
C ASP A 481 18.62 -13.84 -5.32
N ALA A 482 17.45 -13.26 -5.62
CA ALA A 482 17.10 -12.67 -6.90
C ALA A 482 17.73 -11.28 -7.05
#